data_38d79bea94f7e9249f964521a5b9c4a7
#
_entry.id   38d79bea94f7e9249f964521a5b9c4a7
#
_cell.length_a   1.000
_cell.length_b   1.000
_cell.length_c   1.000
_cell.angle_alpha   90.00
_cell.angle_beta   90.00
_cell.angle_gamma   90.00
#
_symmetry.space_group_name_H-M   'P 1'
#
loop_
_entity.id
_entity.type
_entity.pdbx_description
1 polymer ?
#
loop_
_entity_poly.entity_id
_entity_poly.type
_entity_poly.pdbx_seq_one_letter_code
_entity_poly.pdbx_strand_id
1 'polypeptide(L)'
;PAPELSVEGCSAAGQAAVAGAKSRVGQPYVWGGTGNGGFDCSGLTQWAYSQAGVDLPRTADQQTVGQQVSADQLQPGDLVVWDGHVAMYSGNGEIVEAGDPVQTNPLRTTNMGMQFKGFWRPTA
;
A
#
# COMPACT_ATOMS: atom_id res chain seq x y z
N PRO A 1 16.17 -21.78 4.57
CA PRO A 1 15.78 -21.62 5.96
C PRO A 1 14.33 -21.20 6.09
N ALA A 2 13.68 -21.68 7.14
CA ALA A 2 12.27 -21.42 7.35
C ALA A 2 11.92 -19.92 7.43
N PRO A 3 12.73 -19.08 8.13
CA PRO A 3 12.41 -17.65 8.17
C PRO A 3 12.36 -17.00 6.80
N GLU A 4 13.28 -17.37 5.94
CA GLU A 4 13.30 -16.84 4.59
C GLU A 4 12.09 -17.30 3.79
N LEU A 5 11.71 -18.56 3.94
CA LEU A 5 10.54 -19.08 3.25
C LEU A 5 9.25 -18.40 3.72
N SER A 6 9.14 -18.17 5.01
CA SER A 6 7.98 -17.47 5.58
C SER A 6 7.91 -16.04 5.06
N VAL A 7 9.04 -15.34 5.05
CA VAL A 7 9.11 -13.97 4.55
C VAL A 7 8.80 -13.94 3.06
N GLU A 8 9.33 -14.88 2.31
CA GLU A 8 9.05 -14.96 0.88
C GLU A 8 7.57 -15.20 0.61
N GLY A 9 6.91 -16.04 1.41
CA GLY A 9 5.49 -16.28 1.28
C GLY A 9 4.66 -15.02 1.47
N CYS A 10 4.98 -14.23 2.50
CA CYS A 10 4.33 -12.95 2.71
C CYS A 10 4.76 -11.96 1.62
N SER A 11 6.04 -11.97 1.27
CA SER A 11 6.59 -11.05 0.27
C SER A 11 6.04 -11.30 -1.13
N ALA A 12 5.67 -12.52 -1.47
CA ALA A 12 5.17 -12.84 -2.81
C ALA A 12 3.90 -12.03 -3.14
N ALA A 13 2.92 -12.05 -2.24
CA ALA A 13 1.71 -11.26 -2.43
C ALA A 13 2.01 -9.77 -2.34
N GLY A 14 2.87 -9.36 -1.40
CA GLY A 14 3.28 -7.97 -1.26
C GLY A 14 4.00 -7.46 -2.50
N GLN A 15 4.92 -8.24 -3.05
CA GLN A 15 5.63 -7.87 -4.26
C GLN A 15 4.70 -7.79 -5.46
N ALA A 16 3.73 -8.69 -5.58
CA ALA A 16 2.74 -8.64 -6.65
C ALA A 16 1.88 -7.38 -6.53
N ALA A 17 1.49 -7.03 -5.31
CA ALA A 17 0.73 -5.80 -5.07
C ALA A 17 1.56 -4.56 -5.44
N VAL A 18 2.84 -4.52 -5.07
CA VAL A 18 3.73 -3.42 -5.43
C VAL A 18 3.87 -3.32 -6.95
N ALA A 19 4.09 -4.43 -7.62
CA ALA A 19 4.20 -4.42 -9.09
C ALA A 19 2.91 -3.87 -9.72
N GLY A 20 1.76 -4.29 -9.21
CA GLY A 20 0.48 -3.79 -9.66
C GLY A 20 0.35 -2.27 -9.46
N ALA A 21 0.67 -1.79 -8.26
CA ALA A 21 0.61 -0.36 -7.97
C ALA A 21 1.57 0.44 -8.84
N LYS A 22 2.80 -0.04 -9.01
CA LYS A 22 3.79 0.66 -9.85
C LYS A 22 3.37 0.70 -11.32
N SER A 23 2.65 -0.31 -11.80
CA SER A 23 2.16 -0.32 -13.17
C SER A 23 1.15 0.81 -13.43
N ARG A 24 0.62 1.41 -12.38
CA ARG A 24 -0.37 2.49 -12.47
C ARG A 24 0.21 3.87 -12.20
N VAL A 25 1.51 3.99 -11.99
CA VAL A 25 2.16 5.30 -11.86
C VAL A 25 1.85 6.13 -13.12
N GLY A 26 1.45 7.36 -12.92
CA GLY A 26 1.02 8.25 -14.00
C GLY A 26 -0.49 8.30 -14.21
N GLN A 27 -1.27 7.38 -13.64
CA GLN A 27 -2.72 7.42 -13.72
C GLN A 27 -3.26 8.58 -12.90
N PRO A 28 -4.35 9.24 -13.34
CA PRO A 28 -4.88 10.39 -12.62
C PRO A 28 -5.50 9.99 -11.29
N TYR A 29 -5.49 10.94 -10.35
CA TYR A 29 -6.27 10.82 -9.12
C TYR A 29 -7.74 11.04 -9.47
N VAL A 30 -8.59 10.11 -9.05
CA VAL A 30 -10.03 10.22 -9.24
C VAL A 30 -10.72 9.91 -7.92
N TRP A 31 -11.50 10.85 -7.41
CA TRP A 31 -12.24 10.68 -6.18
C TRP A 31 -13.16 9.46 -6.29
N GLY A 32 -13.03 8.52 -5.36
CA GLY A 32 -13.77 7.27 -5.41
C GLY A 32 -13.28 6.28 -6.46
N GLY A 33 -12.13 6.56 -7.11
CA GLY A 33 -11.62 5.73 -8.19
C GLY A 33 -11.02 4.42 -7.71
N THR A 34 -11.35 3.34 -8.43
CA THR A 34 -10.87 1.99 -8.14
C THR A 34 -10.26 1.31 -9.36
N GLY A 35 -9.96 2.06 -10.39
CA GLY A 35 -9.32 1.54 -11.59
C GLY A 35 -9.79 2.13 -12.90
N ASN A 36 -11.09 2.37 -13.05
CA ASN A 36 -11.63 2.92 -14.30
C ASN A 36 -11.34 4.41 -14.39
N GLY A 37 -10.32 4.74 -15.17
CA GLY A 37 -9.93 6.13 -15.40
C GLY A 37 -9.06 6.74 -14.33
N GLY A 38 -8.83 6.06 -13.22
CA GLY A 38 -7.95 6.53 -12.16
C GLY A 38 -8.26 5.92 -10.81
N PHE A 39 -7.54 6.39 -9.77
CA PHE A 39 -7.61 5.82 -8.43
C PHE A 39 -7.66 6.92 -7.37
N ASP A 40 -8.35 6.64 -6.26
CA ASP A 40 -8.05 7.35 -5.02
C ASP A 40 -7.02 6.53 -4.21
N CYS A 41 -6.61 7.02 -3.03
CA CYS A 41 -5.52 6.39 -2.28
C CYS A 41 -5.83 4.94 -1.89
N SER A 42 -7.00 4.70 -1.32
CA SER A 42 -7.42 3.37 -0.90
C SER A 42 -7.85 2.50 -2.07
N GLY A 43 -8.34 3.11 -3.15
CA GLY A 43 -8.68 2.40 -4.37
C GLY A 43 -7.45 1.80 -5.04
N LEU A 44 -6.34 2.53 -5.04
CA LEU A 44 -5.08 2.03 -5.59
C LEU A 44 -4.59 0.81 -4.81
N THR A 45 -4.53 0.89 -3.49
CA THR A 45 -4.06 -0.23 -2.66
C THR A 45 -5.00 -1.41 -2.73
N GLN A 46 -6.31 -1.16 -2.72
CA GLN A 46 -7.30 -2.21 -2.86
C GLN A 46 -7.16 -2.94 -4.20
N TRP A 47 -7.05 -2.17 -5.29
CA TRP A 47 -6.88 -2.74 -6.62
C TRP A 47 -5.58 -3.54 -6.72
N ALA A 48 -4.47 -2.98 -6.21
CA ALA A 48 -3.17 -3.63 -6.28
C ALA A 48 -3.17 -4.97 -5.55
N TYR A 49 -3.73 -5.02 -4.35
CA TYR A 49 -3.83 -6.28 -3.62
C TYR A 49 -4.81 -7.25 -4.25
N SER A 50 -5.85 -6.78 -4.92
CA SER A 50 -6.75 -7.68 -5.65
C SER A 50 -6.02 -8.43 -6.75
N GLN A 51 -5.01 -7.83 -7.37
CA GLN A 51 -4.15 -8.50 -8.36
C GLN A 51 -3.34 -9.63 -7.73
N ALA A 52 -3.10 -9.56 -6.44
CA ALA A 52 -2.38 -10.59 -5.68
C ALA A 52 -3.34 -11.58 -5.00
N GLY A 53 -4.63 -11.47 -5.25
CA GLY A 53 -5.65 -12.37 -4.68
C GLY A 53 -6.03 -12.02 -3.25
N VAL A 54 -5.77 -10.80 -2.81
CA VAL A 54 -6.07 -10.34 -1.45
C VAL A 54 -7.12 -9.24 -1.50
N ASP A 55 -8.19 -9.41 -0.73
CA ASP A 55 -9.25 -8.43 -0.63
C ASP A 55 -8.97 -7.47 0.52
N LEU A 56 -8.85 -6.18 0.20
CA LEU A 56 -8.72 -5.14 1.20
C LEU A 56 -10.04 -4.41 1.38
N PRO A 57 -10.31 -3.89 2.58
CA PRO A 57 -11.43 -2.97 2.77
C PRO A 57 -11.30 -1.74 1.88
N ARG A 58 -12.42 -1.07 1.63
CA ARG A 58 -12.48 0.01 0.63
C ARG A 58 -11.81 1.31 1.08
N THR A 59 -11.89 1.67 2.36
CA THR A 59 -11.41 2.96 2.83
C THR A 59 -10.04 2.87 3.47
N ALA A 60 -9.27 3.98 3.45
CA ALA A 60 -7.96 4.03 4.07
C ALA A 60 -8.01 3.63 5.54
N ASP A 61 -8.97 4.18 6.28
CA ASP A 61 -9.10 3.90 7.72
C ASP A 61 -9.35 2.43 8.00
N GLN A 62 -10.03 1.73 7.10
CA GLN A 62 -10.34 0.31 7.25
C GLN A 62 -9.18 -0.59 6.85
N GLN A 63 -8.15 -0.06 6.20
CA GLN A 63 -7.02 -0.86 5.73
C GLN A 63 -5.95 -1.12 6.79
N THR A 64 -6.24 -0.81 8.05
CA THR A 64 -5.42 -1.25 9.19
C THR A 64 -5.76 -2.70 9.51
N VAL A 65 -5.32 -3.60 8.63
CA VAL A 65 -5.67 -5.02 8.68
C VAL A 65 -4.43 -5.89 8.63
N GLY A 66 -4.56 -7.11 9.12
CA GLY A 66 -3.45 -8.02 9.21
C GLY A 66 -2.60 -7.73 10.45
N GLN A 67 -1.30 -7.67 10.28
CA GLN A 67 -0.39 -7.43 11.38
C GLN A 67 0.24 -6.05 11.28
N GLN A 68 0.23 -5.30 12.37
CA GLN A 68 0.97 -4.05 12.45
C GLN A 68 2.47 -4.37 12.56
N VAL A 69 3.28 -3.64 11.82
CA VAL A 69 4.73 -3.84 11.81
C VAL A 69 5.44 -2.53 12.17
N SER A 70 6.69 -2.65 12.63
CA SER A 70 7.51 -1.49 12.91
C SER A 70 8.28 -1.04 11.67
N ALA A 71 8.83 0.18 11.71
CA ALA A 71 9.55 0.75 10.58
C ALA A 71 10.73 -0.11 10.14
N ASP A 72 11.41 -0.75 11.09
CA ASP A 72 12.57 -1.60 10.78
C ASP A 72 12.17 -2.98 10.26
N GLN A 73 10.88 -3.31 10.26
CA GLN A 73 10.35 -4.57 9.74
C GLN A 73 9.65 -4.40 8.40
N LEU A 74 9.62 -3.19 7.83
CA LEU A 74 8.91 -2.91 6.59
C LEU A 74 9.39 -3.79 5.45
N GLN A 75 8.43 -4.30 4.70
CA GLN A 75 8.64 -5.09 3.48
C GLN A 75 7.77 -4.54 2.36
N PRO A 76 8.18 -4.72 1.09
CA PRO A 76 7.35 -4.30 -0.03
C PRO A 76 5.94 -4.88 0.06
N GLY A 77 4.94 -4.00 -0.11
CA GLY A 77 3.55 -4.36 0.03
C GLY A 77 2.92 -3.94 1.34
N ASP A 78 3.74 -3.61 2.36
CA ASP A 78 3.20 -3.10 3.61
C ASP A 78 2.49 -1.77 3.36
N LEU A 79 1.38 -1.55 4.06
CA LEU A 79 0.59 -0.34 3.94
C LEU A 79 1.05 0.70 4.96
N VAL A 80 1.11 1.94 4.51
CA VAL A 80 1.42 3.10 5.35
C VAL A 80 0.10 3.86 5.48
N VAL A 81 -0.48 3.86 6.68
CA VAL A 81 -1.86 4.30 6.87
C VAL A 81 -1.91 5.55 7.73
N TRP A 82 -2.64 6.54 7.25
CA TRP A 82 -3.03 7.74 8.01
C TRP A 82 -4.54 7.83 8.08
N ASP A 83 -5.02 8.68 8.95
CA ASP A 83 -6.43 9.03 8.96
C ASP A 83 -6.76 9.78 7.66
N GLY A 84 -7.41 9.11 6.72
CA GLY A 84 -7.78 9.69 5.44
C GLY A 84 -6.83 9.46 4.27
N HIS A 85 -5.74 8.72 4.48
CA HIS A 85 -4.80 8.41 3.39
C HIS A 85 -4.11 7.07 3.62
N VAL A 86 -3.75 6.41 2.54
CA VAL A 86 -2.95 5.18 2.59
C VAL A 86 -2.01 5.15 1.40
N ALA A 87 -0.79 4.63 1.65
CA ALA A 87 0.22 4.40 0.63
C ALA A 87 0.74 2.98 0.78
N MET A 88 1.52 2.52 -0.19
CA MET A 88 2.11 1.19 -0.16
C MET A 88 3.63 1.32 -0.18
N TYR A 89 4.28 0.67 0.77
CA TYR A 89 5.75 0.63 0.79
C TYR A 89 6.23 -0.22 -0.38
N SER A 90 7.07 0.38 -1.22
CA SER A 90 7.55 -0.30 -2.44
C SER A 90 8.96 -0.85 -2.30
N GLY A 91 9.61 -0.62 -1.16
CA GLY A 91 11.00 -1.01 -0.93
C GLY A 91 11.95 0.16 -1.12
N ASN A 92 13.17 -0.02 -0.65
CA ASN A 92 14.25 0.98 -0.82
C ASN A 92 13.90 2.37 -0.27
N GLY A 93 13.11 2.41 0.80
CA GLY A 93 12.76 3.68 1.42
C GLY A 93 11.72 4.49 0.64
N GLU A 94 10.95 3.86 -0.24
CA GLU A 94 9.96 4.53 -1.08
C GLU A 94 8.56 3.99 -0.87
N ILE A 95 7.57 4.84 -1.17
CA ILE A 95 6.16 4.45 -1.20
C ILE A 95 5.57 4.76 -2.57
N VAL A 96 4.53 4.03 -2.94
CA VAL A 96 3.70 4.33 -4.10
C VAL A 96 2.32 4.72 -3.58
N GLU A 97 1.78 5.80 -4.10
CA GLU A 97 0.53 6.37 -3.60
C GLU A 97 -0.24 7.07 -4.70
N ALA A 98 -1.55 7.13 -4.52
CA ALA A 98 -2.39 7.91 -5.42
C ALA A 98 -2.31 9.37 -5.02
N GLY A 99 -1.55 10.11 -5.79
CA GLY A 99 -1.58 11.56 -5.79
C GLY A 99 -2.18 11.97 -7.13
N ASP A 100 -1.91 13.15 -7.58
CA ASP A 100 -2.31 13.60 -8.90
C ASP A 100 -1.06 13.91 -9.73
N PRO A 101 -0.52 12.88 -10.42
CA PRO A 101 -1.00 11.50 -10.61
C PRO A 101 -0.53 10.51 -9.54
N VAL A 102 -0.86 9.24 -9.72
CA VAL A 102 -0.25 8.14 -8.97
C VAL A 102 1.26 8.21 -9.15
N GLN A 103 2.00 8.14 -8.05
CA GLN A 103 3.44 8.42 -8.06
C GLN A 103 4.18 7.69 -6.96
N THR A 104 5.50 7.62 -7.08
CA THR A 104 6.37 7.16 -6.00
C THR A 104 6.97 8.36 -5.27
N ASN A 105 7.13 8.21 -3.97
CA ASN A 105 7.69 9.26 -3.12
C ASN A 105 8.55 8.63 -2.02
N PRO A 106 9.43 9.40 -1.37
CA PRO A 106 10.13 8.87 -0.20
C PRO A 106 9.17 8.47 0.91
N LEU A 107 9.53 7.43 1.63
CA LEU A 107 8.76 7.00 2.80
C LEU A 107 8.66 8.14 3.81
N ARG A 108 7.45 8.33 4.35
CA ARG A 108 7.21 9.32 5.39
C ARG A 108 6.13 8.82 6.33
N THR A 109 6.07 9.40 7.52
CA THR A 109 5.00 9.12 8.50
C THR A 109 4.13 10.35 8.75
N THR A 110 4.44 11.46 8.08
CA THR A 110 3.64 12.69 8.15
C THR A 110 2.90 12.88 6.83
N ASN A 111 1.69 13.42 6.90
CA ASN A 111 0.90 13.71 5.71
C ASN A 111 -0.10 14.82 6.02
N MET A 112 0.30 16.06 5.81
CA MET A 112 -0.59 17.23 5.93
C MET A 112 -1.41 17.27 7.23
N GLY A 113 -0.78 16.94 8.36
CA GLY A 113 -1.45 16.96 9.65
C GLY A 113 -2.35 15.78 9.94
N MET A 114 -2.46 14.82 9.06
CA MET A 114 -3.24 13.60 9.30
C MET A 114 -2.58 12.74 10.36
N GLN A 115 -3.39 12.10 11.20
CA GLN A 115 -2.88 11.18 12.21
C GLN A 115 -2.33 9.93 11.56
N PHE A 116 -1.09 9.58 11.89
CA PHE A 116 -0.47 8.35 11.41
C PHE A 116 -1.01 7.16 12.19
N LYS A 117 -1.47 6.13 11.47
CA LYS A 117 -2.09 4.94 12.05
C LYS A 117 -1.22 3.69 12.01
N GLY A 118 -0.01 3.81 11.50
CA GLY A 118 0.96 2.72 11.54
C GLY A 118 1.22 2.09 10.20
N PHE A 119 2.14 1.12 10.22
CA PHE A 119 2.46 0.28 9.07
C PHE A 119 1.75 -1.06 9.26
N TRP A 120 1.11 -1.55 8.20
CA TRP A 120 0.27 -2.75 8.30
C TRP A 120 0.59 -3.73 7.19
N ARG A 121 0.61 -5.01 7.54
CA ARG A 121 0.87 -6.09 6.59
C ARG A 121 -0.39 -6.93 6.42
N PRO A 122 -1.16 -6.70 5.35
CA PRO A 122 -2.46 -7.36 5.19
C PRO A 122 -2.38 -8.87 5.04
N THR A 123 -1.23 -9.37 4.60
CA THR A 123 -1.04 -10.80 4.33
C THR A 123 -0.53 -11.58 5.54
N ALA A 124 -0.36 -10.92 6.65
CA ALA A 124 0.15 -11.57 7.86
C ALA A 124 -0.93 -11.80 8.90
#